data_961a86cec62ab2e09b36af9cb065f8db
#
_entry.id   961a86cec62ab2e09b36af9cb065f8db
#
_cell.length_a   1.000
_cell.length_b   1.000
_cell.length_c   1.000
_cell.angle_alpha   90.00
_cell.angle_beta   90.00
_cell.angle_gamma   90.00
#
_symmetry.space_group_name_H-M   'P 1'
#
loop_
_entity.id
_entity.type
_entity.pdbx_description
1 polymer ?
#
loop_
_entity_poly.entity_id
_entity_poly.type
_entity_poly.pdbx_seq_one_letter_code
_entity_poly.pdbx_strand_id
1 'polypeptide(L)'
;DHARASQELFRRAQVGRDIYKGTYTGYYCHNCNTFYEQGDLTDGKACPNHPTIAPEYLEEENYFFALSRYTDRLIAMLDANPDFIMPRVWGAEIRALLQRGLRDFSVSRPVKSARVVDGKPWGIPVPGDPEHVLYVWFDALTNYATAAGLPDDANRFADWWPADAHVVGKDIT
;
A
#
# COMPACT_ATOMS: atom_id res chain seq x y z
N ASP A 1 -7.64 -17.61 -4.67
CA ASP A 1 -6.82 -17.05 -5.68
C ASP A 1 -6.28 -15.70 -5.30
N HIS A 2 -6.97 -14.56 -5.43
CA HIS A 2 -6.43 -13.25 -5.08
C HIS A 2 -5.98 -13.17 -3.61
N ALA A 3 -6.76 -13.64 -2.65
CA ALA A 3 -6.37 -13.66 -1.24
C ALA A 3 -5.07 -14.45 -1.01
N ARG A 4 -4.92 -15.61 -1.66
CA ARG A 4 -3.68 -16.41 -1.57
C ARG A 4 -2.49 -15.72 -2.21
N ALA A 5 -2.69 -15.03 -3.34
CA ALA A 5 -1.64 -14.25 -3.99
C ALA A 5 -1.16 -13.10 -3.10
N SER A 6 -2.09 -12.35 -2.51
CA SER A 6 -1.77 -11.25 -1.58
C SER A 6 -1.02 -11.75 -0.35
N GLN A 7 -1.45 -12.87 0.23
CA GLN A 7 -0.75 -13.51 1.34
C GLN A 7 0.64 -14.03 0.95
N GLU A 8 0.80 -14.54 -0.25
CA GLU A 8 2.09 -15.01 -0.75
C GLU A 8 3.07 -13.85 -0.96
N LEU A 9 2.62 -12.74 -1.57
CA LEU A 9 3.45 -11.54 -1.70
C LEU A 9 3.83 -10.96 -0.34
N PHE A 10 2.90 -10.94 0.61
CA PHE A 10 3.20 -10.51 1.96
C PHE A 10 4.29 -11.37 2.59
N ARG A 11 4.21 -12.71 2.49
CA ARG A 11 5.25 -13.62 3.02
C ARG A 11 6.61 -13.39 2.35
N ARG A 12 6.64 -13.21 1.03
CA ARG A 12 7.89 -12.94 0.29
C ARG A 12 8.53 -11.64 0.77
N ALA A 13 7.74 -10.57 0.90
CA ALA A 13 8.22 -9.29 1.41
C ALA A 13 8.68 -9.38 2.88
N GLN A 14 8.00 -10.19 3.71
CA GLN A 14 8.40 -10.43 5.10
C GLN A 14 9.73 -11.21 5.18
N VAL A 15 9.90 -12.25 4.37
CA VAL A 15 11.18 -13.00 4.27
C VAL A 15 12.30 -12.09 3.77
N GLY A 16 12.00 -11.20 2.82
CA GLY A 16 12.93 -10.17 2.32
C GLY A 16 13.25 -9.06 3.33
N ARG A 17 12.62 -9.06 4.51
CA ARG A 17 12.71 -8.01 5.52
C ARG A 17 12.22 -6.64 5.03
N ASP A 18 11.34 -6.64 4.04
CA ASP A 18 10.67 -5.45 3.53
C ASP A 18 9.35 -5.17 4.26
N ILE A 19 8.87 -6.13 5.05
CA ILE A 19 7.75 -5.94 5.97
C ILE A 19 8.22 -6.13 7.40
N TYR A 20 7.87 -5.18 8.25
CA TYR A 20 8.14 -5.19 9.69
C TYR A 20 6.92 -4.73 10.49
N LYS A 21 6.83 -5.10 11.77
CA LYS A 21 5.79 -4.66 12.69
C LYS A 21 6.24 -3.39 13.42
N GLY A 22 5.38 -2.41 13.50
CA GLY A 22 5.67 -1.14 14.15
C GLY A 22 4.40 -0.45 14.62
N THR A 23 4.56 0.56 15.47
CA THR A 23 3.46 1.36 15.97
C THR A 23 3.28 2.60 15.08
N TYR A 24 2.06 2.84 14.68
CA TYR A 24 1.66 4.09 14.01
C TYR A 24 0.83 4.93 14.96
N THR A 25 1.18 6.19 15.07
CA THR A 25 0.42 7.19 15.83
C THR A 25 -0.02 8.30 14.88
N GLY A 26 -1.26 8.73 14.97
CA GLY A 26 -1.78 9.80 14.11
C GLY A 26 -3.26 10.04 14.27
N TYR A 27 -3.77 10.99 13.50
CA TYR A 27 -5.17 11.37 13.47
C TYR A 27 -5.92 10.52 12.44
N TYR A 28 -6.71 9.58 12.91
CA TYR A 28 -7.43 8.64 12.06
C TYR A 28 -8.83 9.15 11.73
N CYS A 29 -9.12 9.26 10.44
CA CYS A 29 -10.48 9.55 9.97
C CYS A 29 -11.17 8.26 9.54
N HIS A 30 -12.18 7.83 10.29
CA HIS A 30 -12.95 6.61 10.02
C HIS A 30 -13.66 6.65 8.65
N ASN A 31 -14.06 7.83 8.17
CA ASN A 31 -14.75 7.96 6.90
C ASN A 31 -13.79 7.82 5.69
N CYS A 32 -12.55 8.31 5.82
CA CYS A 32 -11.52 8.12 4.80
C CYS A 32 -10.81 6.77 4.94
N ASN A 33 -10.91 6.12 6.10
CA ASN A 33 -10.08 4.98 6.47
C ASN A 33 -8.57 5.29 6.34
N THR A 34 -8.17 6.50 6.78
CA THR A 34 -6.82 7.03 6.54
C THR A 34 -6.33 7.79 7.77
N PHE A 35 -5.03 7.66 8.04
CA PHE A 35 -4.33 8.47 9.02
C PHE A 35 -3.81 9.77 8.42
N TYR A 36 -3.77 10.81 9.23
CA TYR A 36 -3.23 12.13 8.93
C TYR A 36 -2.22 12.55 9.99
N GLU A 37 -1.21 13.28 9.58
CA GLU A 37 -0.36 14.02 10.53
C GLU A 37 -1.08 15.30 10.97
N GLN A 38 -0.63 15.90 12.07
CA GLN A 38 -1.21 17.18 12.57
C GLN A 38 -1.21 18.28 11.50
N GLY A 39 -0.16 18.32 10.66
CA GLY A 39 -0.02 19.31 9.60
C GLY A 39 -0.93 19.09 8.39
N ASP A 40 -1.49 17.91 8.24
CA ASP A 40 -2.40 17.58 7.14
C ASP A 40 -3.85 17.95 7.44
N LEU A 41 -4.15 18.27 8.71
CA LEU A 41 -5.50 18.59 9.13
C LEU A 41 -5.90 20.01 8.71
N THR A 42 -7.13 20.16 8.22
CA THR A 42 -7.73 21.47 7.94
C THR A 42 -7.88 22.24 9.26
N ASP A 43 -7.32 23.44 9.32
CA ASP A 43 -7.27 24.30 10.52
C ASP A 43 -6.71 23.56 11.76
N GLY A 44 -5.87 22.52 11.53
CA GLY A 44 -5.26 21.71 12.57
C GLY A 44 -6.23 20.81 13.35
N LYS A 45 -7.47 20.65 12.89
CA LYS A 45 -8.52 19.95 13.66
C LYS A 45 -9.39 19.02 12.86
N ALA A 46 -9.64 19.30 11.57
CA ALA A 46 -10.62 18.56 10.77
C ALA A 46 -9.94 17.74 9.68
N CYS A 47 -10.59 16.64 9.27
CA CYS A 47 -10.17 15.84 8.13
C CYS A 47 -10.26 16.68 6.84
N PRO A 48 -9.22 16.71 5.99
CA PRO A 48 -9.25 17.48 4.73
C PRO A 48 -10.39 17.09 3.81
N ASN A 49 -10.74 15.80 3.78
CA ASN A 49 -11.81 15.27 2.95
C ASN A 49 -13.20 15.30 3.63
N HIS A 50 -13.25 15.50 4.94
CA HIS A 50 -14.45 15.54 5.75
C HIS A 50 -14.37 16.71 6.75
N PRO A 51 -14.57 17.96 6.30
CA PRO A 51 -14.30 19.16 7.11
C PRO A 51 -15.14 19.28 8.40
N THR A 52 -16.22 18.51 8.50
CA THR A 52 -17.08 18.45 9.68
C THR A 52 -16.69 17.38 10.69
N ILE A 53 -15.65 16.57 10.38
CA ILE A 53 -15.22 15.44 11.22
C ILE A 53 -13.84 15.73 11.77
N ALA A 54 -13.72 15.71 13.08
CA ALA A 54 -12.45 15.70 13.78
C ALA A 54 -11.93 14.25 13.80
N PRO A 55 -10.76 13.96 13.20
CA PRO A 55 -10.15 12.65 13.30
C PRO A 55 -9.74 12.33 14.75
N GLU A 56 -9.83 11.06 15.10
CA GLU A 56 -9.43 10.56 16.41
C GLU A 56 -7.91 10.32 16.44
N TYR A 57 -7.23 10.75 17.50
CA TYR A 57 -5.82 10.41 17.68
C TYR A 57 -5.69 8.98 18.18
N LEU A 58 -5.14 8.12 17.37
CA LEU A 58 -4.99 6.69 17.64
C LEU A 58 -3.53 6.26 17.61
N GLU A 59 -3.25 5.23 18.38
CA GLU A 59 -2.02 4.47 18.32
C GLU A 59 -2.37 3.03 17.95
N GLU A 60 -1.84 2.55 16.83
CA GLU A 60 -2.09 1.20 16.33
C GLU A 60 -0.79 0.50 15.99
N GLU A 61 -0.66 -0.76 16.41
CA GLU A 61 0.37 -1.65 15.90
C GLU A 61 -0.06 -2.17 14.54
N ASN A 62 0.79 -2.00 13.53
CA ASN A 62 0.54 -2.40 12.15
C ASN A 62 1.78 -3.03 11.53
N TYR A 63 1.59 -3.74 10.41
CA TYR A 63 2.69 -4.09 9.54
C TYR A 63 2.97 -2.97 8.55
N PHE A 64 4.25 -2.66 8.35
CA PHE A 64 4.74 -1.62 7.45
C PHE A 64 5.57 -2.24 6.34
N PHE A 65 5.44 -1.69 5.13
CA PHE A 65 6.36 -1.96 4.04
C PHE A 65 7.44 -0.89 4.02
N ALA A 66 8.70 -1.33 4.02
CA ALA A 66 9.88 -0.46 4.06
C ALA A 66 10.15 0.20 2.68
N LEU A 67 9.17 0.97 2.19
CA LEU A 67 9.22 1.60 0.86
C LEU A 67 10.37 2.62 0.76
N SER A 68 10.74 3.26 1.86
CA SER A 68 11.86 4.21 1.92
C SER A 68 13.17 3.61 1.41
N ARG A 69 13.39 2.31 1.59
CA ARG A 69 14.59 1.58 1.12
C ARG A 69 14.72 1.49 -0.40
N TYR A 70 13.63 1.75 -1.11
CA TYR A 70 13.56 1.61 -2.56
C TYR A 70 13.77 2.93 -3.30
N THR A 71 13.85 4.07 -2.60
CA THR A 71 13.93 5.41 -3.18
C THR A 71 15.04 5.52 -4.24
N ASP A 72 16.28 5.22 -3.87
CA ASP A 72 17.42 5.35 -4.79
C ASP A 72 17.35 4.38 -5.98
N ARG A 73 16.85 3.16 -5.73
CA ARG A 73 16.65 2.15 -6.76
C ARG A 73 15.59 2.57 -7.79
N LEU A 74 14.51 3.18 -7.32
CA LEU A 74 13.44 3.70 -8.18
C LEU A 74 13.92 4.91 -8.99
N ILE A 75 14.69 5.81 -8.39
CA ILE A 75 15.31 6.93 -9.10
C ILE A 75 16.22 6.40 -10.22
N ALA A 76 17.11 5.47 -9.90
CA ALA A 76 18.02 4.88 -10.89
C ALA A 76 17.27 4.17 -12.02
N MET A 77 16.15 3.51 -11.73
CA MET A 77 15.29 2.87 -12.73
C MET A 77 14.68 3.89 -13.68
N LEU A 78 14.16 5.02 -13.16
CA LEU A 78 13.59 6.09 -13.99
C LEU A 78 14.68 6.82 -14.80
N ASP A 79 15.89 6.95 -14.28
CA ASP A 79 17.03 7.53 -15.01
C ASP A 79 17.45 6.66 -16.18
N ALA A 80 17.47 5.33 -15.98
CA ALA A 80 17.78 4.37 -17.03
C ALA A 80 16.67 4.26 -18.09
N ASN A 81 15.40 4.55 -17.72
CA ASN A 81 14.24 4.40 -18.58
C ASN A 81 13.33 5.65 -18.50
N PRO A 82 13.68 6.75 -19.19
CA PRO A 82 12.93 8.00 -19.10
C PRO A 82 11.46 7.91 -19.54
N ASP A 83 11.12 6.90 -20.32
CA ASP A 83 9.77 6.63 -20.84
C ASP A 83 9.04 5.54 -20.05
N PHE A 84 9.58 5.11 -18.89
CA PHE A 84 8.93 4.10 -18.04
C PHE A 84 7.54 4.53 -17.58
N ILE A 85 7.35 5.82 -17.33
CA ILE A 85 6.05 6.40 -16.97
C ILE A 85 5.60 7.34 -18.09
N MET A 86 4.46 7.02 -18.72
CA MET A 86 3.88 7.81 -19.78
C MET A 86 2.45 8.26 -19.42
N PRO A 87 2.04 9.48 -19.81
CA PRO A 87 2.85 10.52 -20.43
C PRO A 87 3.92 11.11 -19.50
N ARG A 88 5.00 11.63 -20.06
CA ARG A 88 6.20 12.08 -19.33
C ARG A 88 5.94 13.10 -18.21
N VAL A 89 4.86 13.85 -18.27
CA VAL A 89 4.48 14.80 -17.20
C VAL A 89 4.29 14.08 -15.86
N TRP A 90 3.68 12.89 -15.86
CA TRP A 90 3.51 12.07 -14.66
C TRP A 90 4.84 11.48 -14.18
N GLY A 91 5.71 11.09 -15.13
CA GLY A 91 7.07 10.65 -14.78
C GLY A 91 7.88 11.74 -14.06
N ALA A 92 7.74 13.00 -14.47
CA ALA A 92 8.38 14.12 -13.78
C ALA A 92 7.81 14.36 -12.36
N GLU A 93 6.50 14.21 -12.20
CA GLU A 93 5.82 14.33 -10.90
C GLU A 93 6.27 13.23 -9.93
N ILE A 94 6.28 11.97 -10.39
CA ILE A 94 6.77 10.83 -9.60
C ILE A 94 8.25 11.02 -9.25
N ARG A 95 9.08 11.48 -10.19
CA ARG A 95 10.49 11.77 -9.90
C ARG A 95 10.65 12.81 -8.80
N ALA A 96 9.86 13.87 -8.83
CA ALA A 96 9.88 14.90 -7.79
C ALA A 96 9.44 14.33 -6.42
N LEU A 97 8.49 13.39 -6.40
CA LEU A 97 8.10 12.67 -5.20
C LEU A 97 9.27 11.82 -4.65
N LEU A 98 9.93 11.05 -5.51
CA LEU A 98 11.09 10.22 -5.12
C LEU A 98 12.23 11.07 -4.56
N GLN A 99 12.51 12.23 -5.15
CA GLN A 99 13.56 13.14 -4.68
C GLN A 99 13.30 13.71 -3.28
N ARG A 100 12.04 13.78 -2.85
CA ARG A 100 11.67 14.17 -1.48
C ARG A 100 11.85 13.02 -0.48
N GLY A 101 12.13 11.83 -0.96
CA GLY A 101 12.22 10.60 -0.19
C GLY A 101 10.87 9.93 0.03
N LEU A 102 10.85 8.61 -0.14
CA LEU A 102 9.66 7.81 0.16
C LEU A 102 9.59 7.51 1.66
N ARG A 103 8.37 7.38 2.16
CA ARG A 103 8.11 6.94 3.54
C ARG A 103 7.58 5.51 3.53
N ASP A 104 7.88 4.79 4.60
CA ASP A 104 7.28 3.48 4.85
C ASP A 104 5.77 3.65 5.06
N PHE A 105 5.00 2.70 4.57
CA PHE A 105 3.54 2.78 4.70
C PHE A 105 2.95 1.52 5.32
N SER A 106 1.84 1.69 6.02
CA SER A 106 1.14 0.58 6.65
C SER A 106 0.45 -0.31 5.62
N VAL A 107 0.72 -1.62 5.68
CA VAL A 107 0.16 -2.66 4.81
C VAL A 107 -0.86 -3.56 5.51
N SER A 108 -1.18 -3.25 6.77
CA SER A 108 -2.21 -3.96 7.53
C SER A 108 -3.07 -3.02 8.36
N ARG A 109 -4.17 -3.58 8.89
CA ARG A 109 -5.02 -2.94 9.91
C ARG A 109 -5.37 -3.98 10.96
N PRO A 110 -5.49 -3.60 12.25
CA PRO A 110 -6.03 -4.49 13.26
C PRO A 110 -7.47 -4.88 12.92
N VAL A 111 -7.82 -6.12 13.18
CA VAL A 111 -9.17 -6.64 12.96
C VAL A 111 -10.24 -5.81 13.68
N LYS A 112 -9.92 -5.29 14.88
CA LYS A 112 -10.81 -4.41 15.66
C LYS A 112 -11.16 -3.10 14.96
N SER A 113 -10.29 -2.62 14.08
CA SER A 113 -10.47 -1.39 13.27
C SER A 113 -10.94 -1.69 11.85
N ALA A 114 -11.04 -2.98 11.47
CA ALA A 114 -11.49 -3.38 10.15
C ALA A 114 -13.01 -3.18 10.00
N ARG A 115 -13.42 -2.87 8.76
CA ARG A 115 -14.86 -2.82 8.43
C ARG A 115 -15.48 -4.19 8.69
N VAL A 116 -16.68 -4.20 9.28
CA VAL A 116 -17.45 -5.43 9.49
C VAL A 116 -18.47 -5.60 8.36
N VAL A 117 -18.48 -6.75 7.71
CA VAL A 117 -19.45 -7.16 6.70
C VAL A 117 -20.00 -8.53 7.11
N ASP A 118 -21.32 -8.67 7.17
CA ASP A 118 -22.00 -9.89 7.60
C ASP A 118 -21.48 -10.45 8.95
N GLY A 119 -21.20 -9.55 9.90
CA GLY A 119 -20.72 -9.91 11.23
C GLY A 119 -19.26 -10.39 11.30
N LYS A 120 -18.52 -10.28 10.22
CA LYS A 120 -17.08 -10.66 10.15
C LYS A 120 -16.22 -9.48 9.74
N PRO A 121 -14.98 -9.38 10.25
CA PRO A 121 -14.01 -8.42 9.75
C PRO A 121 -13.80 -8.61 8.25
N TRP A 122 -13.91 -7.53 7.50
CA TRP A 122 -13.68 -7.55 6.06
C TRP A 122 -12.21 -7.30 5.77
N GLY A 123 -11.62 -8.17 4.99
CA GLY A 123 -10.22 -8.08 4.55
C GLY A 123 -9.56 -9.45 4.46
N ILE A 124 -8.39 -9.48 3.85
CA ILE A 124 -7.57 -10.69 3.74
C ILE A 124 -6.75 -10.82 5.03
N PRO A 125 -6.84 -11.93 5.78
CA PRO A 125 -6.05 -12.10 7.00
C PRO A 125 -4.55 -12.05 6.72
N VAL A 126 -3.80 -11.39 7.60
CA VAL A 126 -2.34 -11.40 7.56
C VAL A 126 -1.83 -12.82 7.85
N PRO A 127 -0.90 -13.36 7.03
CA PRO A 127 -0.35 -14.69 7.27
C PRO A 127 0.31 -14.82 8.65
N GLY A 128 -0.18 -15.75 9.46
CA GLY A 128 0.37 -16.02 10.80
C GLY A 128 -0.07 -15.03 11.89
N ASP A 129 -0.90 -14.03 11.56
CA ASP A 129 -1.43 -13.08 12.55
C ASP A 129 -2.92 -12.83 12.30
N PRO A 130 -3.82 -13.57 12.99
CA PRO A 130 -5.27 -13.44 12.81
C PRO A 130 -5.84 -12.13 13.37
N GLU A 131 -5.06 -11.36 14.13
CA GLU A 131 -5.48 -10.07 14.69
C GLU A 131 -5.36 -8.93 13.68
N HIS A 132 -4.80 -9.20 12.47
CA HIS A 132 -4.61 -8.22 11.42
C HIS A 132 -5.20 -8.69 10.09
N VAL A 133 -5.69 -7.73 9.30
CA VAL A 133 -6.04 -7.91 7.88
C VAL A 133 -5.13 -7.05 7.01
N LEU A 134 -4.88 -7.49 5.77
CA LEU A 134 -4.14 -6.70 4.79
C LEU A 134 -4.88 -5.40 4.48
N TYR A 135 -4.13 -4.33 4.33
CA TYR A 135 -4.66 -3.04 3.93
C TYR A 135 -4.97 -3.03 2.43
N VAL A 136 -6.09 -2.42 2.06
CA VAL A 136 -6.63 -2.46 0.70
C VAL A 136 -5.63 -2.07 -0.39
N TRP A 137 -4.77 -1.10 -0.17
CA TRP A 137 -3.78 -0.70 -1.17
C TRP A 137 -2.68 -1.74 -1.39
N PHE A 138 -2.36 -2.54 -0.40
CA PHE A 138 -1.43 -3.65 -0.58
C PHE A 138 -2.06 -4.79 -1.38
N ASP A 139 -3.29 -5.17 -1.03
CA ASP A 139 -3.96 -6.30 -1.71
C ASP A 139 -4.47 -5.91 -3.10
N ALA A 140 -5.02 -4.69 -3.27
CA ALA A 140 -5.57 -4.26 -4.54
C ALA A 140 -4.55 -4.32 -5.68
N LEU A 141 -3.32 -3.86 -5.46
CA LEU A 141 -2.27 -3.89 -6.47
C LEU A 141 -1.75 -5.30 -6.77
N THR A 142 -1.96 -6.26 -5.88
CA THR A 142 -1.63 -7.68 -6.09
C THR A 142 -2.46 -8.31 -7.21
N ASN A 143 -3.58 -7.72 -7.61
CA ASN A 143 -4.46 -8.26 -8.65
C ASN A 143 -3.71 -8.50 -9.98
N TYR A 144 -2.77 -7.63 -10.34
CA TYR A 144 -1.97 -7.77 -11.55
C TYR A 144 -1.13 -9.06 -11.53
N ALA A 145 -0.44 -9.32 -10.42
CA ALA A 145 0.34 -10.54 -10.24
C ALA A 145 -0.58 -11.79 -10.15
N THR A 146 -1.76 -11.66 -9.54
CA THR A 146 -2.77 -12.73 -9.49
C THR A 146 -3.25 -13.08 -10.89
N ALA A 147 -3.56 -12.09 -11.71
CA ALA A 147 -3.99 -12.28 -13.09
C ALA A 147 -2.91 -12.94 -13.95
N ALA A 148 -1.64 -12.66 -13.66
CA ALA A 148 -0.51 -13.31 -14.31
C ALA A 148 -0.26 -14.75 -13.88
N GLY A 149 -0.89 -15.24 -12.78
CA GLY A 149 -0.78 -16.65 -12.37
C GLY A 149 -0.32 -16.89 -10.93
N LEU A 150 0.06 -15.83 -10.21
CA LEU A 150 0.51 -15.97 -8.80
C LEU A 150 -0.69 -16.35 -7.89
N PRO A 151 -0.53 -17.28 -6.94
CA PRO A 151 0.66 -18.11 -6.65
C PRO A 151 0.62 -19.49 -7.33
N ASP A 152 -0.44 -19.79 -8.08
CA ASP A 152 -0.86 -21.15 -8.41
C ASP A 152 -0.26 -21.69 -9.71
N ASP A 153 0.12 -20.80 -10.63
CA ASP A 153 0.65 -21.16 -11.94
C ASP A 153 1.99 -20.42 -12.20
N ALA A 154 3.06 -21.08 -11.78
CA ALA A 154 4.42 -20.51 -11.92
C ALA A 154 4.83 -20.34 -13.40
N ASN A 155 4.37 -21.21 -14.30
CA ASN A 155 4.70 -21.11 -15.72
C ASN A 155 4.01 -19.90 -16.33
N ARG A 156 2.70 -19.78 -16.10
CA ARG A 156 1.94 -18.60 -16.54
C ARG A 156 2.50 -17.33 -15.95
N PHE A 157 2.88 -17.34 -14.66
CA PHE A 157 3.48 -16.17 -14.03
C PHE A 157 4.81 -15.78 -14.67
N ALA A 158 5.66 -16.75 -15.01
CA ALA A 158 6.94 -16.48 -15.69
C ALA A 158 6.75 -15.94 -17.12
N ASP A 159 5.68 -16.38 -17.82
CA ASP A 159 5.37 -15.94 -19.18
C ASP A 159 4.78 -14.52 -19.22
N TRP A 160 4.01 -14.13 -18.21
CA TRP A 160 3.24 -12.88 -18.19
C TRP A 160 3.76 -11.82 -17.21
N TRP A 161 4.75 -12.14 -16.38
CA TRP A 161 5.31 -11.22 -15.42
C TRP A 161 6.84 -11.12 -15.53
N PRO A 162 7.44 -9.92 -15.57
CA PRO A 162 6.77 -8.62 -15.46
C PRO A 162 5.95 -8.28 -16.73
N ALA A 163 4.88 -7.49 -16.55
CA ALA A 163 4.08 -7.03 -17.67
C ALA A 163 4.85 -6.00 -18.51
N ASP A 164 4.63 -6.00 -19.83
CA ASP A 164 5.21 -4.99 -20.74
C ASP A 164 4.68 -3.58 -20.48
N ALA A 165 3.43 -3.48 -20.04
CA ALA A 165 2.80 -2.22 -19.67
C ALA A 165 1.70 -2.41 -18.63
N HIS A 166 1.59 -1.44 -17.72
CA HIS A 166 0.45 -1.27 -16.82
C HIS A 166 -0.29 0.02 -17.17
N VAL A 167 -1.59 -0.09 -17.44
CA VAL A 167 -2.44 1.09 -17.67
C VAL A 167 -3.25 1.33 -16.39
N VAL A 168 -2.93 2.41 -15.70
CA VAL A 168 -3.49 2.71 -14.37
C VAL A 168 -3.98 4.15 -14.30
N GLY A 169 -4.87 4.45 -13.36
CA GLY A 169 -5.24 5.83 -13.04
C GLY A 169 -4.08 6.56 -12.37
N LYS A 170 -4.03 7.87 -12.51
CA LYS A 170 -2.97 8.72 -11.94
C LYS A 170 -2.80 8.57 -10.42
N ASP A 171 -3.83 8.16 -9.72
CA ASP A 171 -3.83 8.02 -8.25
C ASP A 171 -3.25 6.67 -7.79
N ILE A 172 -2.81 5.82 -8.74
CA ILE A 172 -2.20 4.51 -8.48
C ILE A 172 -0.67 4.54 -8.65
N THR A 173 -0.12 5.61 -9.20
CA THR A 173 1.33 5.75 -9.42
C THR A 173 2.07 6.31 -8.22
#